data_ae777a6fc7650a7132ae9121f03fdf41
#
_entry.id   ae777a6fc7650a7132ae9121f03fdf41
#
_cell.length_a   1.000
_cell.length_b   1.000
_cell.length_c   1.000
_cell.angle_alpha   90.00
_cell.angle_beta   90.00
_cell.angle_gamma   90.00
#
_symmetry.space_group_name_H-M   'P 1'
#
loop_
_entity.id
_entity.type
_entity.pdbx_description
1 polymer ?
#
loop_
_entity_poly.entity_id
_entity_poly.type
_entity_poly.pdbx_seq_one_letter_code
_entity_poly.pdbx_strand_id
1 'polypeptide(L)'
;SVLKREIYDLGYDISKVEDGKVTFIGDADAIARANIFLRTAERVLLKVGEFKATTFTELFDNTKELEWEEFIPKNGKFWVTKANSINSKLFSSSDIQSIVKKAIVERLKVKYAVNWFEEDGNSYPIRVSLMKDVVTISLDTSGDSLHKRGYRPAAGKAPISETLAAALIMLTPWKS
;
A
#
# COMPACT_ATOMS: atom_id res chain seq x y z
N SER A 1 9.22 -16.81 5.06
CA SER A 1 7.77 -16.80 4.96
C SER A 1 7.34 -17.35 3.61
N VAL A 2 6.13 -17.88 3.50
CA VAL A 2 5.56 -18.41 2.25
C VAL A 2 5.52 -17.32 1.18
N LEU A 3 5.04 -16.12 1.53
CA LEU A 3 4.99 -14.98 0.61
C LEU A 3 6.37 -14.62 0.02
N LYS A 4 7.44 -14.70 0.84
CA LYS A 4 8.81 -14.50 0.35
C LYS A 4 9.15 -15.46 -0.80
N ARG A 5 8.77 -16.74 -0.66
CA ARG A 5 9.01 -17.75 -1.69
C ARG A 5 8.22 -17.45 -2.96
N GLU A 6 6.94 -17.06 -2.86
CA GLU A 6 6.14 -16.69 -4.03
C GLU A 6 6.75 -15.53 -4.82
N ILE A 7 7.24 -14.49 -4.12
CA ILE A 7 7.88 -13.34 -4.77
C ILE A 7 9.17 -13.77 -5.49
N TYR A 8 9.96 -14.63 -4.85
CA TYR A 8 11.18 -15.18 -5.45
C TYR A 8 10.88 -16.01 -6.70
N ASP A 9 9.84 -16.85 -6.64
CA ASP A 9 9.40 -17.70 -7.77
C ASP A 9 8.86 -16.85 -8.94
N LEU A 10 8.39 -15.62 -8.69
CA LEU A 10 8.03 -14.65 -9.72
C LEU A 10 9.25 -13.95 -10.36
N GLY A 11 10.45 -14.15 -9.81
CA GLY A 11 11.69 -13.60 -10.33
C GLY A 11 12.06 -12.21 -9.81
N TYR A 12 11.52 -11.79 -8.65
CA TYR A 12 11.81 -10.47 -8.08
C TYR A 12 12.76 -10.52 -6.90
N ASP A 13 13.64 -9.52 -6.81
CA ASP A 13 14.56 -9.34 -5.70
C ASP A 13 13.88 -8.75 -4.48
N ILE A 14 14.07 -9.39 -3.33
CA ILE A 14 13.50 -8.95 -2.06
C ILE A 14 14.47 -8.00 -1.37
N SER A 15 14.01 -6.77 -1.10
CA SER A 15 14.81 -5.75 -0.41
C SER A 15 14.62 -5.79 1.11
N LYS A 16 13.42 -6.14 1.62
CA LYS A 16 13.13 -6.14 3.06
C LYS A 16 12.04 -7.15 3.41
N VAL A 17 12.20 -7.80 4.56
CA VAL A 17 11.19 -8.69 5.15
C VAL A 17 10.89 -8.23 6.56
N GLU A 18 9.61 -7.97 6.84
CA GLU A 18 9.10 -7.53 8.13
C GLU A 18 7.88 -8.38 8.51
N ASP A 19 7.42 -8.30 9.75
CA ASP A 19 6.19 -8.98 10.16
C ASP A 19 4.99 -8.48 9.36
N GLY A 20 4.34 -9.41 8.65
CA GLY A 20 3.18 -9.13 7.80
C GLY A 20 3.48 -8.38 6.50
N LYS A 21 4.75 -8.09 6.17
CA LYS A 21 5.12 -7.34 4.97
C LYS A 21 6.43 -7.82 4.34
N VAL A 22 6.42 -7.94 3.01
CA VAL A 22 7.63 -8.20 2.21
C VAL A 22 7.75 -7.10 1.17
N THR A 23 8.91 -6.45 1.11
CA THR A 23 9.23 -5.42 0.11
C THR A 23 10.16 -6.01 -0.93
N PHE A 24 9.83 -5.82 -2.20
CA PHE A 24 10.61 -6.28 -3.32
C PHE A 24 10.77 -5.17 -4.37
N ILE A 25 11.73 -5.32 -5.26
CA ILE A 25 12.02 -4.39 -6.34
C ILE A 25 11.39 -4.94 -7.63
N GLY A 26 10.68 -4.08 -8.34
CA GLY A 26 10.05 -4.42 -9.61
C GLY A 26 9.72 -3.18 -10.43
N ASP A 27 9.40 -3.40 -11.69
CA ASP A 27 8.92 -2.41 -12.64
C ASP A 27 7.38 -2.27 -12.61
N ALA A 28 6.82 -1.52 -13.56
CA ALA A 28 5.37 -1.36 -13.69
C ALA A 28 4.65 -2.70 -13.91
N ASP A 29 5.24 -3.63 -14.65
CA ASP A 29 4.67 -4.96 -14.88
C ASP A 29 4.64 -5.80 -13.61
N ALA A 30 5.57 -5.57 -12.68
CA ALA A 30 5.61 -6.26 -11.40
C ALA A 30 4.35 -6.02 -10.56
N ILE A 31 3.73 -4.83 -10.66
CA ILE A 31 2.48 -4.51 -9.98
C ILE A 31 1.36 -5.43 -10.46
N ALA A 32 1.18 -5.54 -11.78
CA ALA A 32 0.15 -6.39 -12.38
C ALA A 32 0.42 -7.87 -12.06
N ARG A 33 1.64 -8.35 -12.26
CA ARG A 33 2.03 -9.73 -11.99
C ARG A 33 1.86 -10.10 -10.52
N ALA A 34 2.26 -9.24 -9.59
CA ALA A 34 2.09 -9.49 -8.16
C ALA A 34 0.59 -9.58 -7.78
N ASN A 35 -0.25 -8.67 -8.30
CA ASN A 35 -1.70 -8.71 -8.05
C ASN A 35 -2.36 -9.97 -8.62
N ILE A 36 -1.89 -10.49 -9.75
CA ILE A 36 -2.46 -11.68 -10.40
C ILE A 36 -1.97 -12.98 -9.72
N PHE A 37 -0.69 -13.11 -9.49
CA PHE A 37 -0.06 -14.39 -9.16
C PHE A 37 0.19 -14.64 -7.67
N LEU A 38 0.32 -13.60 -6.82
CA LEU A 38 0.50 -13.80 -5.39
C LEU A 38 -0.77 -14.32 -4.74
N ARG A 39 -0.73 -15.51 -4.16
CA ARG A 39 -1.85 -16.18 -3.52
C ARG A 39 -1.92 -15.94 -2.02
N THR A 40 -0.79 -15.66 -1.39
CA THR A 40 -0.68 -15.48 0.06
C THR A 40 -0.60 -14.02 0.49
N ALA A 41 -0.61 -13.07 -0.46
CA ALA A 41 -0.68 -11.64 -0.19
C ALA A 41 -2.13 -11.17 -0.09
N GLU A 42 -2.41 -10.28 0.86
CA GLU A 42 -3.69 -9.59 0.97
C GLU A 42 -3.78 -8.36 0.07
N ARG A 43 -2.65 -7.70 -0.15
CA ARG A 43 -2.54 -6.48 -0.96
C ARG A 43 -1.16 -6.33 -1.56
N VAL A 44 -1.10 -5.66 -2.70
CA VAL A 44 0.12 -5.17 -3.32
C VAL A 44 0.12 -3.65 -3.24
N LEU A 45 1.16 -3.10 -2.65
CA LEU A 45 1.31 -1.66 -2.42
C LEU A 45 2.52 -1.13 -3.18
N LEU A 46 2.35 -0.01 -3.89
CA LEU A 46 3.46 0.72 -4.50
C LEU A 46 3.99 1.72 -3.48
N LYS A 47 5.22 1.53 -3.00
CA LYS A 47 5.88 2.43 -2.05
C LYS A 47 6.24 3.74 -2.75
N VAL A 48 5.67 4.86 -2.28
CA VAL A 48 5.97 6.21 -2.78
C VAL A 48 7.16 6.81 -2.06
N GLY A 49 7.22 6.66 -0.73
CA GLY A 49 8.33 7.19 0.06
C GLY A 49 8.41 6.62 1.47
N GLU A 50 9.57 6.82 2.09
CA GLU A 50 9.84 6.46 3.48
C GLU A 50 10.76 7.52 4.10
N PHE A 51 10.39 8.00 5.28
CA PHE A 51 11.14 9.03 6.00
C PHE A 51 10.84 8.96 7.50
N LYS A 52 11.65 9.62 8.31
CA LYS A 52 11.42 9.75 9.76
C LYS A 52 10.60 11.00 10.04
N ALA A 53 9.60 10.88 10.92
CA ALA A 53 8.84 12.02 11.42
C ALA A 53 8.40 11.78 12.87
N THR A 54 8.69 12.75 13.73
CA THR A 54 8.31 12.76 15.14
C THR A 54 7.32 13.87 15.48
N THR A 55 7.10 14.79 14.53
CA THR A 55 6.17 15.90 14.62
C THR A 55 5.27 15.95 13.39
N PHE A 56 4.09 16.58 13.51
CA PHE A 56 3.19 16.77 12.38
C PHE A 56 3.78 17.71 11.31
N THR A 57 4.64 18.65 11.70
CA THR A 57 5.37 19.51 10.75
C THR A 57 6.32 18.68 9.90
N GLU A 58 7.13 17.82 10.50
CA GLU A 58 8.02 16.90 9.76
C GLU A 58 7.23 15.96 8.85
N LEU A 59 6.09 15.43 9.34
CA LEU A 59 5.20 14.60 8.54
C LEU A 59 4.69 15.34 7.30
N PHE A 60 4.23 16.59 7.48
CA PHE A 60 3.72 17.43 6.39
C PHE A 60 4.81 17.76 5.37
N ASP A 61 5.95 18.30 5.83
CA ASP A 61 7.02 18.76 4.96
C ASP A 61 7.61 17.62 4.13
N ASN A 62 7.99 16.51 4.78
CA ASN A 62 8.53 15.36 4.08
C ASN A 62 7.52 14.70 3.11
N THR A 63 6.24 14.67 3.47
CA THR A 63 5.19 14.17 2.56
C THR A 63 5.04 15.08 1.34
N LYS A 64 5.10 16.40 1.52
CA LYS A 64 5.01 17.38 0.44
C LYS A 64 6.20 17.33 -0.51
N GLU A 65 7.39 16.94 -0.05
CA GLU A 65 8.58 16.80 -0.87
C GLU A 65 8.55 15.60 -1.82
N LEU A 66 7.72 14.60 -1.56
CA LEU A 66 7.57 13.45 -2.46
C LEU A 66 6.99 13.88 -3.82
N GLU A 67 7.44 13.21 -4.89
CA GLU A 67 7.05 13.50 -6.28
C GLU A 67 5.69 12.92 -6.64
N TRP A 68 4.63 13.41 -5.98
CA TRP A 68 3.26 12.91 -6.13
C TRP A 68 2.72 13.02 -7.55
N GLU A 69 3.18 13.98 -8.33
CA GLU A 69 2.85 14.19 -9.74
C GLU A 69 3.23 13.02 -10.64
N GLU A 70 4.23 12.22 -10.26
CA GLU A 70 4.62 11.00 -10.98
C GLU A 70 3.61 9.84 -10.80
N PHE A 71 2.79 9.91 -9.75
CA PHE A 71 1.85 8.85 -9.39
C PHE A 71 0.39 9.24 -9.59
N ILE A 72 0.03 10.50 -9.35
CA ILE A 72 -1.35 10.99 -9.33
C ILE A 72 -1.51 12.07 -10.40
N PRO A 73 -2.25 11.79 -11.50
CA PRO A 73 -2.51 12.79 -12.53
C PRO A 73 -3.43 13.92 -12.02
N LYS A 74 -3.49 15.02 -12.76
CA LYS A 74 -4.25 16.22 -12.39
C LYS A 74 -5.72 15.95 -12.02
N ASN A 75 -6.35 15.00 -12.70
CA ASN A 75 -7.75 14.62 -12.47
C ASN A 75 -7.90 13.38 -11.58
N GLY A 76 -6.82 12.86 -11.00
CA GLY A 76 -6.85 11.68 -10.13
C GLY A 76 -7.62 11.96 -8.84
N LYS A 77 -8.46 11.01 -8.44
CA LYS A 77 -9.16 11.03 -7.15
C LYS A 77 -8.34 10.29 -6.12
N PHE A 78 -7.91 10.96 -5.06
CA PHE A 78 -7.08 10.35 -4.03
C PHE A 78 -7.58 10.63 -2.62
N TRP A 79 -7.35 9.68 -1.74
CA TRP A 79 -7.66 9.79 -0.32
C TRP A 79 -6.73 8.88 0.49
N VAL A 80 -6.55 9.20 1.77
CA VAL A 80 -5.82 8.34 2.70
C VAL A 80 -6.79 7.35 3.34
N THR A 81 -6.69 6.07 2.95
CA THR A 81 -7.62 5.01 3.37
C THR A 81 -7.38 4.56 4.79
N LYS A 82 -6.11 4.49 5.19
CA LYS A 82 -5.69 3.98 6.48
C LYS A 82 -4.36 4.58 6.90
N ALA A 83 -4.27 4.97 8.17
CA ALA A 83 -3.03 5.29 8.83
C ALA A 83 -2.88 4.41 10.06
N ASN A 84 -1.80 3.63 10.13
CA ASN A 84 -1.43 2.83 11.28
C ASN A 84 -0.20 3.42 11.94
N SER A 85 -0.21 3.49 13.27
CA SER A 85 0.95 3.91 14.02
C SER A 85 1.26 2.92 15.13
N ILE A 86 2.50 2.44 15.18
CA ILE A 86 3.00 1.49 16.15
C ILE A 86 4.31 2.03 16.74
N ASN A 87 4.38 2.15 18.06
CA ASN A 87 5.58 2.60 18.78
C ASN A 87 6.16 3.91 18.21
N SER A 88 5.30 4.86 17.87
CA SER A 88 5.66 6.16 17.28
C SER A 88 5.07 7.31 18.09
N LYS A 89 5.71 8.48 18.02
CA LYS A 89 5.23 9.69 18.71
C LYS A 89 3.92 10.21 18.15
N LEU A 90 3.76 10.11 16.83
CA LEU A 90 2.50 10.43 16.16
C LEU A 90 1.60 9.19 16.19
N PHE A 91 0.49 9.24 16.92
CA PHE A 91 -0.41 8.09 17.13
C PHE A 91 -1.85 8.31 16.66
N SER A 92 -2.28 9.56 16.48
CA SER A 92 -3.64 9.87 16.00
C SER A 92 -3.78 9.55 14.52
N SER A 93 -4.50 8.47 14.20
CA SER A 93 -4.73 8.04 12.82
C SER A 93 -5.44 9.09 11.98
N SER A 94 -6.45 9.77 12.54
CA SER A 94 -7.21 10.81 11.85
C SER A 94 -6.36 12.04 11.52
N ASP A 95 -5.50 12.47 12.45
CA ASP A 95 -4.63 13.62 12.24
C ASP A 95 -3.55 13.31 11.20
N ILE A 96 -2.95 12.12 11.29
CA ILE A 96 -1.99 11.63 10.29
C ILE A 96 -2.63 11.63 8.89
N GLN A 97 -3.84 11.08 8.74
CA GLN A 97 -4.55 11.05 7.46
C GLN A 97 -4.81 12.47 6.93
N SER A 98 -5.28 13.37 7.77
CA SER A 98 -5.61 14.74 7.40
C SER A 98 -4.37 15.51 6.96
N ILE A 99 -3.26 15.38 7.70
CA ILE A 99 -2.00 16.07 7.41
C ILE A 99 -1.35 15.53 6.14
N VAL A 100 -1.32 14.21 5.95
CA VAL A 100 -0.79 13.60 4.73
C VAL A 100 -1.63 14.03 3.52
N LYS A 101 -2.97 13.99 3.61
CA LYS A 101 -3.83 14.45 2.51
C LYS A 101 -3.57 15.91 2.18
N LYS A 102 -3.46 16.78 3.19
CA LYS A 102 -3.18 18.21 2.99
C LYS A 102 -1.84 18.44 2.30
N ALA A 103 -0.79 17.74 2.73
CA ALA A 103 0.54 17.85 2.13
C ALA A 103 0.56 17.48 0.64
N ILE A 104 -0.14 16.39 0.27
CA ILE A 104 -0.28 15.95 -1.12
C ILE A 104 -1.03 16.99 -1.95
N VAL A 105 -2.16 17.49 -1.43
CA VAL A 105 -2.94 18.54 -2.09
C VAL A 105 -2.09 19.78 -2.36
N GLU A 106 -1.33 20.25 -1.38
CA GLU A 106 -0.45 21.42 -1.52
C GLU A 106 0.65 21.19 -2.57
N ARG A 107 1.25 19.99 -2.61
CA ARG A 107 2.23 19.63 -3.65
C ARG A 107 1.61 19.68 -5.04
N LEU A 108 0.49 18.98 -5.23
CA LEU A 108 -0.16 18.85 -6.53
C LEU A 108 -0.74 20.18 -7.03
N LYS A 109 -1.26 21.04 -6.15
CA LYS A 109 -1.68 22.40 -6.50
C LYS A 109 -0.56 23.22 -7.14
N VAL A 110 0.62 23.16 -6.54
CA VAL A 110 1.81 23.88 -7.05
C VAL A 110 2.25 23.28 -8.39
N LYS A 111 2.34 21.97 -8.47
CA LYS A 111 2.85 21.28 -9.68
C LYS A 111 1.93 21.39 -10.88
N TYR A 112 0.62 21.30 -10.67
CA TYR A 112 -0.38 21.43 -11.74
C TYR A 112 -0.91 22.84 -11.97
N ALA A 113 -0.45 23.82 -11.18
CA ALA A 113 -0.88 25.21 -11.21
C ALA A 113 -2.42 25.35 -11.15
N VAL A 114 -3.06 24.61 -10.22
CA VAL A 114 -4.52 24.60 -10.03
C VAL A 114 -4.88 24.89 -8.58
N ASN A 115 -6.08 25.45 -8.37
CA ASN A 115 -6.65 25.62 -7.03
C ASN A 115 -7.72 24.56 -6.69
N TRP A 116 -8.19 23.84 -7.70
CA TRP A 116 -9.25 22.85 -7.60
C TRP A 116 -8.91 21.61 -8.43
N PHE A 117 -9.30 20.43 -7.94
CA PHE A 117 -9.17 19.15 -8.64
C PHE A 117 -10.56 18.64 -9.02
N GLU A 118 -10.73 18.20 -10.26
CA GLU A 118 -12.02 17.69 -10.78
C GLU A 118 -12.35 16.31 -10.19
N GLU A 119 -11.33 15.52 -9.84
CA GLU A 119 -11.45 14.17 -9.25
C GLU A 119 -12.38 13.22 -10.06
N ASP A 120 -12.41 13.39 -11.39
CA ASP A 120 -13.20 12.59 -12.32
C ASP A 120 -12.41 11.42 -12.95
N GLY A 121 -11.13 11.33 -12.65
CA GLY A 121 -10.23 10.28 -13.14
C GLY A 121 -10.18 9.03 -12.26
N ASN A 122 -9.11 8.25 -12.42
CA ASN A 122 -8.89 7.04 -11.66
C ASN A 122 -8.68 7.30 -10.16
N SER A 123 -8.94 6.27 -9.37
CA SER A 123 -8.81 6.29 -7.91
C SER A 123 -7.42 5.88 -7.44
N TYR A 124 -6.86 6.65 -6.53
CA TYR A 124 -5.52 6.46 -5.94
C TYR A 124 -5.63 6.38 -4.41
N PRO A 125 -5.98 5.21 -3.85
CA PRO A 125 -6.05 5.04 -2.40
C PRO A 125 -4.65 5.02 -1.79
N ILE A 126 -4.42 5.81 -0.75
CA ILE A 126 -3.12 5.98 -0.10
C ILE A 126 -3.16 5.31 1.27
N ARG A 127 -2.10 4.59 1.61
CA ARG A 127 -1.88 3.99 2.92
C ARG A 127 -0.65 4.59 3.58
N VAL A 128 -0.77 4.86 4.87
CA VAL A 128 0.31 5.40 5.70
C VAL A 128 0.58 4.42 6.83
N SER A 129 1.83 4.09 7.04
CA SER A 129 2.28 3.26 8.16
C SER A 129 3.41 3.96 8.89
N LEU A 130 3.26 4.14 10.20
CA LEU A 130 4.31 4.61 11.10
C LEU A 130 4.76 3.43 11.98
N MET A 131 6.06 3.19 12.02
CA MET A 131 6.66 2.22 12.91
C MET A 131 7.97 2.77 13.46
N LYS A 132 8.05 2.96 14.77
CA LYS A 132 9.24 3.53 15.46
C LYS A 132 9.64 4.88 14.82
N ASP A 133 8.66 5.76 14.62
CA ASP A 133 8.79 7.08 14.00
C ASP A 133 9.22 7.07 12.51
N VAL A 134 9.29 5.92 11.87
CA VAL A 134 9.50 5.79 10.42
C VAL A 134 8.15 5.74 9.71
N VAL A 135 7.93 6.70 8.84
CA VAL A 135 6.73 6.83 7.99
C VAL A 135 6.99 6.14 6.66
N THR A 136 6.09 5.26 6.28
CA THR A 136 6.05 4.67 4.93
C THR A 136 4.72 5.04 4.28
N ILE A 137 4.78 5.68 3.12
CA ILE A 137 3.59 6.05 2.35
C ILE A 137 3.56 5.22 1.06
N SER A 138 2.39 4.64 0.78
CA SER A 138 2.22 3.74 -0.37
C SER A 138 0.87 3.96 -1.04
N LEU A 139 0.80 3.71 -2.36
CA LEU A 139 -0.43 3.58 -3.11
C LEU A 139 -0.93 2.14 -3.05
N ASP A 140 -2.22 1.95 -2.78
CA ASP A 140 -2.87 0.65 -2.83
C ASP A 140 -3.22 0.32 -4.29
N THR A 141 -2.60 -0.74 -4.82
CA THR A 141 -2.78 -1.15 -6.23
C THR A 141 -3.75 -2.31 -6.39
N SER A 142 -4.28 -2.85 -5.29
CA SER A 142 -5.10 -4.08 -5.33
C SER A 142 -6.60 -3.80 -5.42
N GLY A 143 -7.07 -2.60 -5.08
CA GLY A 143 -8.50 -2.32 -4.94
C GLY A 143 -9.09 -3.14 -3.79
N ASP A 144 -9.91 -4.14 -4.10
CA ASP A 144 -10.37 -5.12 -3.12
C ASP A 144 -9.23 -6.01 -2.62
N SER A 145 -9.35 -6.51 -1.39
CA SER A 145 -8.38 -7.45 -0.84
C SER A 145 -8.27 -8.71 -1.69
N LEU A 146 -7.05 -9.19 -1.94
CA LEU A 146 -6.77 -10.26 -2.91
C LEU A 146 -7.40 -11.61 -2.55
N HIS A 147 -7.82 -11.84 -1.31
CA HIS A 147 -8.60 -13.01 -0.95
C HIS A 147 -10.00 -13.01 -1.60
N LYS A 148 -10.53 -11.85 -1.99
CA LYS A 148 -11.85 -11.69 -2.62
C LYS A 148 -11.82 -11.90 -4.14
N ARG A 149 -11.06 -12.85 -4.64
CA ARG A 149 -10.92 -13.12 -6.08
C ARG A 149 -12.09 -13.86 -6.72
N GLY A 150 -13.20 -14.04 -5.99
CA GLY A 150 -14.39 -14.71 -6.51
C GLY A 150 -14.33 -16.24 -6.53
N TYR A 151 -13.34 -16.85 -5.93
CA TYR A 151 -13.24 -18.32 -5.82
C TYR A 151 -14.36 -18.95 -4.98
N ARG A 152 -15.00 -18.15 -4.14
CA ARG A 152 -16.04 -18.62 -3.21
C ARG A 152 -17.33 -17.83 -3.42
N PRO A 153 -18.27 -18.37 -4.23
CA PRO A 153 -19.56 -17.71 -4.47
C PRO A 153 -20.47 -17.70 -3.24
N ALA A 154 -20.30 -18.66 -2.33
CA ALA A 154 -21.02 -18.73 -1.06
C ALA A 154 -20.07 -18.98 0.10
N ALA A 155 -20.18 -18.22 1.17
CA ALA A 155 -19.35 -18.36 2.36
C ALA A 155 -20.22 -18.63 3.60
N GLY A 156 -19.76 -19.54 4.45
CA GLY A 156 -20.31 -19.74 5.79
C GLY A 156 -20.03 -18.57 6.73
N LYS A 157 -20.51 -18.65 7.98
CA LYS A 157 -20.39 -17.54 8.95
C LYS A 157 -18.96 -17.13 9.33
N ALA A 158 -17.98 -18.04 9.23
CA ALA A 158 -16.57 -17.77 9.59
C ALA A 158 -15.61 -18.64 8.75
N PRO A 159 -15.52 -18.44 7.43
CA PRO A 159 -14.60 -19.21 6.60
C PRO A 159 -13.15 -18.79 6.83
N ILE A 160 -12.22 -19.72 6.64
CA ILE A 160 -10.80 -19.40 6.54
C ILE A 160 -10.58 -18.54 5.28
N SER A 161 -9.75 -17.48 5.36
CA SER A 161 -9.46 -16.65 4.20
C SER A 161 -8.68 -17.45 3.13
N GLU A 162 -8.90 -17.12 1.88
CA GLU A 162 -8.26 -17.81 0.74
C GLU A 162 -6.75 -17.68 0.78
N THR A 163 -6.23 -16.53 1.20
CA THR A 163 -4.78 -16.28 1.38
C THR A 163 -4.18 -17.16 2.46
N LEU A 164 -4.88 -17.34 3.58
CA LEU A 164 -4.42 -18.24 4.64
C LEU A 164 -4.51 -19.71 4.20
N ALA A 165 -5.59 -20.10 3.52
CA ALA A 165 -5.74 -21.46 2.98
C ALA A 165 -4.62 -21.78 1.99
N ALA A 166 -4.31 -20.84 1.07
CA ALA A 166 -3.20 -20.98 0.14
C ALA A 166 -1.86 -21.15 0.87
N ALA A 167 -1.60 -20.33 1.89
CA ALA A 167 -0.38 -20.44 2.68
C ALA A 167 -0.24 -21.80 3.38
N LEU A 168 -1.32 -22.34 3.95
CA LEU A 168 -1.33 -23.66 4.57
C LEU A 168 -1.03 -24.77 3.57
N ILE A 169 -1.66 -24.76 2.39
CA ILE A 169 -1.41 -25.73 1.31
C ILE A 169 0.05 -25.66 0.86
N MET A 170 0.62 -24.48 0.68
CA MET A 170 2.00 -24.30 0.25
C MET A 170 3.04 -24.74 1.28
N LEU A 171 2.64 -24.94 2.54
CA LEU A 171 3.48 -25.52 3.59
C LEU A 171 3.46 -27.05 3.61
N THR A 172 2.54 -27.67 2.87
CA THR A 172 2.47 -29.11 2.73
C THR A 172 3.29 -29.61 1.53
N PRO A 173 3.66 -30.89 1.46
CA PRO A 173 4.30 -31.48 0.28
C PRO A 173 3.35 -31.73 -0.88
N TRP A 174 2.08 -31.30 -0.79
CA TRP A 174 1.08 -31.48 -1.84
C TRP A 174 1.48 -30.71 -3.11
N LYS A 175 1.37 -31.39 -4.26
CA LYS A 175 1.54 -30.82 -5.60
C LYS A 175 0.28 -31.11 -6.41
N SER A 176 -0.20 -30.10 -7.12
CA SER A 176 -1.30 -30.23 -8.08
C SER A 176 -0.85 -30.97 -9.34
#